data_6ae0a67756a2c4660944d88d84f56cc0
#
_entry.id   6ae0a67756a2c4660944d88d84f56cc0
#
_cell.length_a   1.000
_cell.length_b   1.000
_cell.length_c   1.000
_cell.angle_alpha   90.00
_cell.angle_beta   90.00
_cell.angle_gamma   90.00
#
_symmetry.space_group_name_H-M   'P 1'
#
loop_
_entity.id
_entity.type
_entity.pdbx_description
1 polymer ?
#
loop_
_entity_poly.entity_id
_entity_poly.type
_entity_poly.pdbx_seq_one_letter_code
_entity_poly.pdbx_strand_id
1 'polypeptide(L)'
;MQIPFKKDPIEFKQRALFATNVFDLLPSDHQCYVYEDIFEQLDTSSVEEQFSVHGQNAFHPRLITGILIYAYSQGVFSSREIEKRCHEDLGFMFISHFNCPNFRVLSDFRKDNHEFFKECFKQSALLAMEAGMASLGHVSLDGSKFKANTSKHKAMSYGRLKAKEKDLTDEIEDLIAKAAKCDEEEDEEHQDKSGYEIPEELKIKEKRLAKIKEAKEALEKREQDLNPGKKIDDKKQISFADKEARIMGKKGNFDYSYNGQISVDEDNQIIVGQHLSQNANDKREVEPALEEIKETTGDLPDEMSLDNGYMSGNNLESFDGKEIDVYVATGKGEKKDQRPIEDSNRKIKKVDFNYDESKDCFVCPAGHTLKLRTETNEGKKVYQGDKSACDLCHYKARCCSSKKGEPRTIHTDDKEPLRQKMREKMEQESSKEIYKKRKKIVEPVFGQIKNTGFRGFSLRGCKKASGEFSLACAVHNFRKIVKGILGGKVCLESGELAPTVV
;
A
#
# COMPACT_ATOMS: atom_id res chain seq x y z
N MET A 1 -49.92 -9.42 40.28
CA MET A 1 -49.73 -8.29 39.37
C MET A 1 -48.82 -8.77 38.24
N GLN A 2 -49.30 -8.79 37.00
CA GLN A 2 -48.45 -9.09 35.83
C GLN A 2 -47.58 -7.85 35.55
N ILE A 3 -46.25 -8.08 35.37
CA ILE A 3 -45.31 -7.05 34.96
C ILE A 3 -45.73 -6.61 33.54
N PRO A 4 -46.01 -5.30 33.30
CA PRO A 4 -46.39 -4.84 31.96
C PRO A 4 -45.16 -4.75 31.06
N PHE A 5 -44.99 -5.76 30.19
CA PHE A 5 -44.03 -5.67 29.10
C PHE A 5 -44.56 -4.83 27.95
N LYS A 6 -43.69 -4.17 27.19
CA LYS A 6 -44.06 -3.51 25.94
C LYS A 6 -44.67 -4.53 25.00
N LYS A 7 -45.82 -4.21 24.45
CA LYS A 7 -46.45 -5.03 23.39
C LYS A 7 -45.68 -4.80 22.10
N ASP A 8 -45.56 -5.86 21.32
CA ASP A 8 -45.01 -5.74 19.98
C ASP A 8 -45.87 -4.76 19.16
N PRO A 9 -45.24 -3.82 18.43
CA PRO A 9 -45.96 -2.77 17.71
C PRO A 9 -46.78 -3.30 16.51
N ILE A 10 -46.52 -4.54 16.11
CA ILE A 10 -47.19 -5.24 15.00
C ILE A 10 -47.48 -6.67 15.46
N GLU A 11 -48.64 -7.23 15.08
CA GLU A 11 -48.81 -8.66 15.20
C GLU A 11 -47.89 -9.40 14.25
N PHE A 12 -46.82 -9.89 14.79
CA PHE A 12 -45.63 -10.44 14.10
C PHE A 12 -45.94 -11.55 13.09
N LYS A 13 -47.06 -12.23 13.23
CA LYS A 13 -47.52 -13.32 12.35
C LYS A 13 -48.63 -12.93 11.39
N GLN A 14 -49.17 -11.73 11.47
CA GLN A 14 -50.26 -11.28 10.60
C GLN A 14 -49.71 -10.78 9.27
N ARG A 15 -50.11 -11.39 8.16
CA ARG A 15 -49.81 -10.85 6.83
C ARG A 15 -50.57 -9.56 6.63
N ALA A 16 -49.88 -8.47 6.32
CA ALA A 16 -50.53 -7.19 6.02
C ALA A 16 -51.45 -7.34 4.79
N LEU A 17 -52.66 -6.80 4.89
CA LEU A 17 -53.65 -6.80 3.78
C LEU A 17 -53.24 -5.84 2.65
N PHE A 18 -52.39 -4.86 2.95
CA PHE A 18 -51.81 -3.89 2.02
C PHE A 18 -50.29 -3.95 2.09
N ALA A 19 -49.64 -3.90 0.92
CA ALA A 19 -48.20 -3.86 0.83
C ALA A 19 -47.67 -2.52 1.39
N THR A 20 -47.09 -2.54 2.58
CA THR A 20 -46.31 -1.43 3.13
C THR A 20 -44.92 -1.52 2.54
N ASN A 21 -44.33 -0.39 2.17
CA ASN A 21 -42.92 -0.38 1.75
C ASN A 21 -42.07 -0.79 2.96
N VAL A 22 -41.33 -1.88 2.84
CA VAL A 22 -40.51 -2.41 3.94
C VAL A 22 -39.39 -1.40 4.35
N PHE A 23 -38.99 -0.52 3.47
CA PHE A 23 -37.99 0.50 3.73
C PHE A 23 -38.49 1.65 4.61
N ASP A 24 -39.83 1.79 4.79
CA ASP A 24 -40.43 2.72 5.78
C ASP A 24 -40.00 2.35 7.22
N LEU A 25 -39.44 1.16 7.43
CA LEU A 25 -38.84 0.74 8.70
C LEU A 25 -37.45 1.34 8.95
N LEU A 26 -36.80 1.86 7.93
CA LEU A 26 -35.53 2.57 8.07
C LEU A 26 -35.79 4.03 8.47
N PRO A 27 -34.94 4.63 9.33
CA PRO A 27 -34.98 6.07 9.58
C PRO A 27 -34.87 6.87 8.28
N SER A 28 -35.57 7.98 8.16
CA SER A 28 -35.54 8.82 6.94
C SER A 28 -34.18 9.42 6.63
N ASP A 29 -33.31 9.51 7.64
CA ASP A 29 -31.91 9.96 7.54
C ASP A 29 -30.91 8.79 7.46
N HIS A 30 -31.38 7.57 7.16
CA HIS A 30 -30.49 6.42 7.08
C HIS A 30 -29.51 6.57 5.91
N GLN A 31 -28.23 6.31 6.20
CA GLN A 31 -27.13 6.54 5.25
C GLN A 31 -27.27 5.81 3.90
N CYS A 32 -28.03 4.70 3.82
CA CYS A 32 -28.19 3.96 2.56
C CYS A 32 -28.85 4.81 1.47
N TYR A 33 -29.74 5.74 1.82
CA TYR A 33 -30.36 6.65 0.86
C TYR A 33 -29.30 7.55 0.20
N VAL A 34 -28.44 8.15 1.02
CA VAL A 34 -27.36 9.00 0.52
C VAL A 34 -26.34 8.21 -0.31
N TYR A 35 -26.04 6.97 0.08
CA TYR A 35 -25.18 6.11 -0.74
C TYR A 35 -25.78 5.82 -2.10
N GLU A 36 -27.09 5.53 -2.18
CA GLU A 36 -27.76 5.27 -3.45
C GLU A 36 -27.70 6.47 -4.38
N ASP A 37 -28.01 7.66 -3.86
CA ASP A 37 -27.94 8.91 -4.63
C ASP A 37 -26.52 9.18 -5.19
N ILE A 38 -25.49 8.83 -4.42
CA ILE A 38 -24.09 8.92 -4.89
C ILE A 38 -23.80 7.85 -5.94
N PHE A 39 -24.31 6.62 -5.78
CA PHE A 39 -24.05 5.54 -6.72
C PHE A 39 -24.67 5.77 -8.08
N GLU A 40 -25.76 6.53 -8.17
CA GLU A 40 -26.32 6.95 -9.45
C GLU A 40 -25.36 7.80 -10.29
N GLN A 41 -24.42 8.50 -9.65
CA GLN A 41 -23.41 9.32 -10.31
C GLN A 41 -22.16 8.55 -10.76
N LEU A 42 -22.01 7.28 -10.34
CA LEU A 42 -20.85 6.47 -10.71
C LEU A 42 -20.91 6.06 -12.19
N ASP A 43 -19.87 6.39 -12.93
CA ASP A 43 -19.65 5.87 -14.27
C ASP A 43 -19.11 4.43 -14.20
N THR A 44 -19.88 3.50 -14.74
CA THR A 44 -19.54 2.08 -14.80
C THR A 44 -19.41 1.56 -16.24
N SER A 45 -19.40 2.46 -17.24
CA SER A 45 -19.39 2.14 -18.67
C SER A 45 -18.20 1.24 -19.06
N SER A 46 -17.02 1.48 -18.51
CA SER A 46 -15.82 0.66 -18.79
C SER A 46 -15.98 -0.83 -18.43
N VAL A 47 -16.83 -1.14 -17.46
CA VAL A 47 -17.16 -2.52 -17.10
C VAL A 47 -18.36 -3.02 -17.88
N GLU A 48 -19.36 -2.17 -18.13
CA GLU A 48 -20.55 -2.53 -18.90
C GLU A 48 -20.21 -3.00 -20.31
N GLU A 49 -19.24 -2.37 -20.96
CA GLU A 49 -18.73 -2.74 -22.30
C GLU A 49 -18.16 -4.16 -22.37
N GLN A 50 -17.82 -4.77 -21.24
CA GLN A 50 -17.29 -6.14 -21.19
C GLN A 50 -18.42 -7.20 -21.26
N PHE A 51 -19.69 -6.79 -21.10
CA PHE A 51 -20.81 -7.72 -21.12
C PHE A 51 -21.36 -7.91 -22.53
N SER A 52 -21.71 -9.16 -22.83
CA SER A 52 -22.30 -9.54 -24.12
C SER A 52 -23.83 -9.50 -24.05
N VAL A 53 -24.47 -9.17 -25.17
CA VAL A 53 -25.94 -9.26 -25.34
C VAL A 53 -26.45 -10.71 -25.30
N HIS A 54 -25.55 -11.69 -25.42
CA HIS A 54 -25.87 -13.11 -25.45
C HIS A 54 -25.49 -13.76 -24.11
N GLY A 55 -26.37 -14.60 -23.56
CA GLY A 55 -26.11 -15.34 -22.34
C GLY A 55 -27.19 -15.09 -21.26
N GLN A 56 -26.86 -15.46 -20.02
CA GLN A 56 -27.73 -15.17 -18.86
C GLN A 56 -27.63 -13.68 -18.50
N ASN A 57 -28.76 -13.10 -18.04
CA ASN A 57 -28.77 -11.74 -17.56
C ASN A 57 -27.80 -11.57 -16.36
N ALA A 58 -26.82 -10.71 -16.55
CA ALA A 58 -25.89 -10.37 -15.49
C ALA A 58 -26.47 -9.28 -14.55
N PHE A 59 -25.99 -9.21 -13.34
CA PHE A 59 -26.25 -8.05 -12.49
C PHE A 59 -25.54 -6.82 -13.06
N HIS A 60 -26.19 -5.68 -13.01
CA HIS A 60 -25.60 -4.44 -13.49
C HIS A 60 -24.32 -4.11 -12.70
N PRO A 61 -23.20 -3.71 -13.36
CA PRO A 61 -21.94 -3.38 -12.68
C PRO A 61 -22.08 -2.35 -11.58
N ARG A 62 -22.90 -1.30 -11.79
CA ARG A 62 -23.20 -0.28 -10.77
C ARG A 62 -23.81 -0.88 -9.50
N LEU A 63 -24.74 -1.82 -9.64
CA LEU A 63 -25.36 -2.50 -8.51
C LEU A 63 -24.32 -3.28 -7.69
N ILE A 64 -23.45 -4.08 -8.36
CA ILE A 64 -22.41 -4.85 -7.67
C ILE A 64 -21.40 -3.90 -6.99
N THR A 65 -21.03 -2.84 -7.66
CA THR A 65 -20.11 -1.81 -7.13
C THR A 65 -20.72 -1.13 -5.92
N GLY A 66 -21.98 -0.70 -5.98
CA GLY A 66 -22.70 -0.09 -4.87
C GLY A 66 -22.77 -1.02 -3.65
N ILE A 67 -23.13 -2.29 -3.86
CA ILE A 67 -23.13 -3.32 -2.80
C ILE A 67 -21.75 -3.44 -2.16
N LEU A 68 -20.66 -3.51 -2.95
CA LEU A 68 -19.29 -3.64 -2.42
C LEU A 68 -18.85 -2.40 -1.65
N ILE A 69 -19.10 -1.19 -2.18
CA ILE A 69 -18.76 0.06 -1.50
C ILE A 69 -19.53 0.19 -0.19
N TYR A 70 -20.85 -0.07 -0.23
CA TYR A 70 -21.67 -0.01 0.97
C TYR A 70 -21.21 -1.05 2.01
N ALA A 71 -20.96 -2.28 1.59
CA ALA A 71 -20.47 -3.34 2.48
C ALA A 71 -19.13 -2.97 3.17
N TYR A 72 -18.18 -2.48 2.40
CA TYR A 72 -16.89 -2.04 2.95
C TYR A 72 -17.07 -0.85 3.89
N SER A 73 -18.02 0.05 3.62
CA SER A 73 -18.33 1.18 4.50
C SER A 73 -18.87 0.73 5.86
N GLN A 74 -19.58 -0.41 5.88
CA GLN A 74 -20.12 -1.04 7.09
C GLN A 74 -19.12 -2.04 7.74
N GLY A 75 -17.90 -2.15 7.21
CA GLY A 75 -16.88 -3.06 7.72
C GLY A 75 -17.09 -4.53 7.33
N VAL A 76 -17.88 -4.79 6.30
CA VAL A 76 -18.17 -6.14 5.79
C VAL A 76 -17.34 -6.40 4.54
N PHE A 77 -16.32 -7.28 4.64
CA PHE A 77 -15.36 -7.57 3.55
C PHE A 77 -15.53 -8.95 2.94
N SER A 78 -16.17 -9.87 3.64
CA SER A 78 -16.39 -11.24 3.17
C SER A 78 -17.55 -11.29 2.19
N SER A 79 -17.32 -11.80 0.98
CA SER A 79 -18.38 -11.94 -0.03
C SER A 79 -19.56 -12.81 0.46
N ARG A 80 -19.30 -13.83 1.30
CA ARG A 80 -20.37 -14.63 1.90
C ARG A 80 -21.21 -13.86 2.92
N GLU A 81 -20.56 -13.03 3.71
CA GLU A 81 -21.27 -12.16 4.66
C GLU A 81 -22.05 -11.06 3.92
N ILE A 82 -21.52 -10.52 2.82
CA ILE A 82 -22.22 -9.55 1.97
C ILE A 82 -23.48 -10.19 1.38
N GLU A 83 -23.38 -11.38 0.78
CA GLU A 83 -24.54 -12.13 0.28
C GLU A 83 -25.59 -12.32 1.37
N LYS A 84 -25.18 -12.77 2.56
CA LYS A 84 -26.09 -12.95 3.71
C LYS A 84 -26.77 -11.64 4.09
N ARG A 85 -26.05 -10.52 4.15
CA ARG A 85 -26.59 -9.21 4.45
C ARG A 85 -27.61 -8.73 3.42
N CYS A 86 -27.41 -9.01 2.14
CA CYS A 86 -28.40 -8.71 1.09
C CYS A 86 -29.75 -9.44 1.32
N HIS A 87 -29.77 -10.55 2.07
CA HIS A 87 -30.99 -11.27 2.44
C HIS A 87 -31.60 -10.84 3.79
N GLU A 88 -30.82 -10.28 4.70
CA GLU A 88 -31.22 -10.13 6.09
C GLU A 88 -31.21 -8.68 6.60
N ASP A 89 -30.53 -7.75 5.92
CA ASP A 89 -30.32 -6.37 6.36
C ASP A 89 -31.02 -5.38 5.43
N LEU A 90 -31.92 -4.55 5.96
CA LEU A 90 -32.72 -3.62 5.18
C LEU A 90 -31.90 -2.60 4.39
N GLY A 91 -30.78 -2.13 4.93
CA GLY A 91 -29.89 -1.21 4.23
C GLY A 91 -29.22 -1.88 3.03
N PHE A 92 -28.79 -3.14 3.18
CA PHE A 92 -28.25 -3.93 2.06
C PHE A 92 -29.34 -4.31 1.06
N MET A 93 -30.54 -4.64 1.49
CA MET A 93 -31.69 -4.89 0.59
C MET A 93 -32.03 -3.65 -0.24
N PHE A 94 -31.96 -2.46 0.36
CA PHE A 94 -32.17 -1.20 -0.34
C PHE A 94 -31.11 -0.98 -1.42
N ILE A 95 -29.82 -0.99 -1.06
CA ILE A 95 -28.70 -0.80 -1.99
C ILE A 95 -28.66 -1.87 -3.08
N SER A 96 -29.09 -3.08 -2.77
CA SER A 96 -29.11 -4.19 -3.75
C SER A 96 -30.38 -4.24 -4.59
N HIS A 97 -31.34 -3.34 -4.37
CA HIS A 97 -32.66 -3.36 -5.01
C HIS A 97 -33.31 -4.75 -4.94
N PHE A 98 -33.24 -5.39 -3.76
CA PHE A 98 -33.62 -6.78 -3.54
C PHE A 98 -32.92 -7.84 -4.38
N ASN A 99 -31.88 -7.48 -5.12
CA ASN A 99 -31.04 -8.45 -5.78
C ASN A 99 -30.08 -9.07 -4.76
N CYS A 100 -29.89 -10.38 -4.83
CA CYS A 100 -28.99 -11.09 -3.94
C CYS A 100 -27.90 -11.78 -4.76
N PRO A 101 -26.88 -11.05 -5.22
CA PRO A 101 -25.75 -11.66 -5.92
C PRO A 101 -25.06 -12.66 -5.00
N ASN A 102 -24.81 -13.88 -5.50
CA ASN A 102 -24.11 -14.87 -4.70
C ASN A 102 -22.66 -14.47 -4.45
N PHE A 103 -22.06 -15.06 -3.42
CA PHE A 103 -20.69 -14.73 -3.00
C PHE A 103 -19.62 -14.90 -4.09
N ARG A 104 -19.84 -15.79 -5.09
CA ARG A 104 -18.92 -15.99 -6.22
C ARG A 104 -18.97 -14.80 -7.16
N VAL A 105 -20.17 -14.33 -7.52
CA VAL A 105 -20.35 -13.12 -8.35
C VAL A 105 -19.62 -11.92 -7.71
N LEU A 106 -19.83 -11.67 -6.43
CA LEU A 106 -19.19 -10.58 -5.69
C LEU A 106 -17.66 -10.73 -5.63
N SER A 107 -17.19 -11.97 -5.40
CA SER A 107 -15.75 -12.27 -5.34
C SER A 107 -15.06 -12.16 -6.70
N ASP A 108 -15.69 -12.71 -7.75
CA ASP A 108 -15.12 -12.69 -9.09
C ASP A 108 -15.15 -11.29 -9.67
N PHE A 109 -16.24 -10.54 -9.49
CA PHE A 109 -16.32 -9.13 -9.89
C PHE A 109 -15.16 -8.30 -9.28
N ARG A 110 -14.93 -8.44 -7.99
CA ARG A 110 -13.84 -7.74 -7.28
C ARG A 110 -12.46 -8.17 -7.77
N LYS A 111 -12.28 -9.45 -8.11
CA LYS A 111 -11.01 -10.00 -8.58
C LYS A 111 -10.70 -9.60 -10.02
N ASP A 112 -11.71 -9.56 -10.88
CA ASP A 112 -11.52 -9.41 -12.32
C ASP A 112 -11.59 -7.94 -12.77
N ASN A 113 -12.21 -7.04 -11.98
CA ASN A 113 -12.36 -5.61 -12.28
C ASN A 113 -11.45 -4.72 -11.40
N HIS A 114 -10.21 -5.14 -11.17
CA HIS A 114 -9.29 -4.40 -10.30
C HIS A 114 -8.91 -3.00 -10.82
N GLU A 115 -8.82 -2.81 -12.14
CA GLU A 115 -8.56 -1.50 -12.75
C GLU A 115 -9.77 -0.56 -12.58
N PHE A 116 -10.99 -1.09 -12.72
CA PHE A 116 -12.20 -0.31 -12.50
C PHE A 116 -12.30 0.25 -11.08
N PHE A 117 -11.81 -0.45 -10.06
CA PHE A 117 -11.76 0.13 -8.71
C PHE A 117 -10.78 1.28 -8.56
N LYS A 118 -9.77 1.37 -9.45
CA LYS A 118 -8.92 2.56 -9.57
C LYS A 118 -9.73 3.75 -10.09
N GLU A 119 -10.58 3.51 -11.10
CA GLU A 119 -11.52 4.52 -11.61
C GLU A 119 -12.56 4.93 -10.56
N CYS A 120 -13.13 3.99 -9.81
CA CYS A 120 -14.03 4.32 -8.70
C CYS A 120 -13.36 5.20 -7.65
N PHE A 121 -12.08 4.94 -7.34
CA PHE A 121 -11.31 5.80 -6.44
C PHE A 121 -11.18 7.21 -7.01
N LYS A 122 -10.79 7.33 -8.27
CA LYS A 122 -10.66 8.61 -8.96
C LYS A 122 -11.98 9.39 -8.93
N GLN A 123 -13.09 8.74 -9.29
CA GLN A 123 -14.42 9.36 -9.23
C GLN A 123 -14.76 9.84 -7.83
N SER A 124 -14.46 9.05 -6.77
CA SER A 124 -14.72 9.45 -5.39
C SER A 124 -13.92 10.68 -4.95
N ALA A 125 -12.71 10.86 -5.46
CA ALA A 125 -11.88 12.03 -5.18
C ALA A 125 -12.42 13.27 -5.92
N LEU A 126 -12.76 13.12 -7.20
CA LEU A 126 -13.33 14.20 -8.01
C LEU A 126 -14.67 14.69 -7.45
N LEU A 127 -15.58 13.78 -7.10
CA LEU A 127 -16.85 14.12 -6.43
C LEU A 127 -16.63 14.88 -5.11
N ALA A 128 -15.62 14.51 -4.34
CA ALA A 128 -15.28 15.24 -3.12
C ALA A 128 -14.72 16.65 -3.41
N MET A 129 -13.96 16.81 -4.49
CA MET A 129 -13.44 18.12 -4.92
C MET A 129 -14.58 19.02 -5.43
N GLU A 130 -15.49 18.49 -6.26
CA GLU A 130 -16.70 19.20 -6.73
C GLU A 130 -17.57 19.64 -5.56
N ALA A 131 -17.68 18.82 -4.52
CA ALA A 131 -18.36 19.14 -3.27
C ALA A 131 -17.61 20.18 -2.40
N GLY A 132 -16.47 20.70 -2.85
CA GLY A 132 -15.63 21.63 -2.07
C GLY A 132 -15.00 21.00 -0.81
N MET A 133 -14.85 19.68 -0.76
CA MET A 133 -14.28 18.96 0.38
C MET A 133 -12.78 18.77 0.31
N ALA A 134 -12.15 19.02 -0.83
CA ALA A 134 -10.71 19.00 -1.05
C ALA A 134 -10.29 20.09 -2.03
N SER A 135 -9.18 20.76 -1.75
CA SER A 135 -8.70 21.93 -2.51
C SER A 135 -7.31 21.76 -3.11
N LEU A 136 -6.56 20.72 -2.73
CA LEU A 136 -5.13 20.54 -3.04
C LEU A 136 -4.20 21.64 -2.48
N GLY A 137 -4.66 22.45 -1.54
CA GLY A 137 -3.82 23.49 -0.92
C GLY A 137 -2.66 22.85 -0.13
N HIS A 138 -2.95 21.88 0.77
CA HIS A 138 -1.93 21.14 1.48
C HIS A 138 -2.24 19.64 1.52
N VAL A 139 -1.37 18.85 0.94
CA VAL A 139 -1.47 17.38 0.90
C VAL A 139 -0.39 16.74 1.76
N SER A 140 -0.76 15.72 2.53
CA SER A 140 0.18 14.91 3.30
C SER A 140 0.30 13.51 2.74
N LEU A 141 1.53 13.07 2.46
CA LEU A 141 1.84 11.70 2.02
C LEU A 141 2.30 10.83 3.19
N ASP A 142 1.78 9.62 3.27
CA ASP A 142 2.24 8.60 4.22
C ASP A 142 2.01 7.19 3.70
N GLY A 143 2.76 6.24 4.26
CA GLY A 143 2.69 4.82 3.91
C GLY A 143 2.35 3.93 5.10
N SER A 144 1.54 2.90 4.87
CA SER A 144 1.23 1.89 5.87
C SER A 144 1.30 0.48 5.29
N LYS A 145 1.72 -0.46 6.13
CA LYS A 145 1.84 -1.87 5.74
C LYS A 145 0.49 -2.56 5.94
N PHE A 146 0.04 -3.25 4.88
CA PHE A 146 -1.17 -4.08 4.86
C PHE A 146 -0.79 -5.53 4.61
N LYS A 147 -1.37 -6.45 5.36
CA LYS A 147 -1.09 -7.89 5.24
C LYS A 147 -1.49 -8.42 3.87
N ALA A 148 -0.59 -9.15 3.22
CA ALA A 148 -0.91 -9.93 2.03
C ALA A 148 -1.68 -11.21 2.40
N ASN A 149 -2.45 -11.75 1.46
CA ASN A 149 -3.19 -13.00 1.64
C ASN A 149 -2.26 -14.22 1.58
N THR A 150 -1.33 -14.27 2.51
CA THR A 150 -0.41 -15.42 2.67
C THR A 150 0.05 -15.54 4.11
N SER A 151 0.64 -16.69 4.45
CA SER A 151 1.22 -16.94 5.76
C SER A 151 2.72 -17.24 5.65
N LYS A 152 3.47 -17.00 6.72
CA LYS A 152 4.91 -17.32 6.82
C LYS A 152 5.20 -18.80 6.57
N HIS A 153 4.27 -19.68 6.92
CA HIS A 153 4.39 -21.12 6.72
C HIS A 153 4.32 -21.54 5.24
N LYS A 154 3.79 -20.69 4.37
CA LYS A 154 3.72 -20.91 2.92
C LYS A 154 4.87 -20.22 2.17
N ALA A 155 6.01 -20.06 2.81
CA ALA A 155 7.18 -19.39 2.26
C ALA A 155 8.42 -20.27 2.42
N MET A 156 9.37 -20.07 1.50
CA MET A 156 10.66 -20.78 1.51
C MET A 156 11.80 -19.81 1.19
N SER A 157 12.97 -20.06 1.81
CA SER A 157 14.20 -19.32 1.50
C SER A 157 14.87 -19.85 0.24
N TYR A 158 15.66 -19.00 -0.43
CA TYR A 158 16.35 -19.34 -1.67
C TYR A 158 17.25 -20.57 -1.53
N GLY A 159 18.00 -20.66 -0.45
CA GLY A 159 18.83 -21.82 -0.17
C GLY A 159 18.01 -23.12 -0.02
N ARG A 160 16.83 -23.05 0.63
CA ARG A 160 15.90 -24.17 0.74
C ARG A 160 15.24 -24.52 -0.60
N LEU A 161 14.93 -23.54 -1.43
CA LEU A 161 14.37 -23.79 -2.76
C LEU A 161 15.34 -24.61 -3.62
N LYS A 162 16.65 -24.21 -3.63
CA LYS A 162 17.69 -24.95 -4.35
C LYS A 162 17.86 -26.38 -3.85
N ALA A 163 17.90 -26.56 -2.54
CA ALA A 163 18.05 -27.90 -1.93
C ALA A 163 16.85 -28.78 -2.28
N LYS A 164 15.62 -28.27 -2.09
CA LYS A 164 14.40 -29.03 -2.38
C LYS A 164 14.18 -29.31 -3.86
N GLU A 165 14.59 -28.42 -4.74
CA GLU A 165 14.58 -28.66 -6.19
C GLU A 165 15.45 -29.85 -6.53
N LYS A 166 16.67 -29.91 -5.98
CA LYS A 166 17.59 -31.02 -6.21
C LYS A 166 17.04 -32.33 -5.64
N ASP A 167 16.64 -32.33 -4.34
CA ASP A 167 16.09 -33.52 -3.68
C ASP A 167 14.91 -34.12 -4.48
N LEU A 168 13.95 -33.28 -4.94
CA LEU A 168 12.78 -33.74 -5.68
C LEU A 168 13.15 -34.21 -7.10
N THR A 169 14.16 -33.61 -7.73
CA THR A 169 14.65 -34.07 -9.05
C THR A 169 15.26 -35.46 -8.90
N ASP A 170 16.15 -35.66 -7.93
CA ASP A 170 16.78 -36.93 -7.64
C ASP A 170 15.72 -38.02 -7.31
N GLU A 171 14.70 -37.68 -6.47
CA GLU A 171 13.60 -38.58 -6.12
C GLU A 171 12.71 -38.96 -7.33
N ILE A 172 12.49 -38.05 -8.27
CA ILE A 172 11.72 -38.29 -9.50
C ILE A 172 12.52 -39.19 -10.45
N GLU A 173 13.83 -38.90 -10.63
CA GLU A 173 14.72 -39.73 -11.45
C GLU A 173 14.80 -41.17 -10.90
N ASP A 174 14.90 -41.35 -9.58
CA ASP A 174 14.88 -42.65 -8.92
C ASP A 174 13.56 -43.42 -9.13
N LEU A 175 12.41 -42.72 -9.11
CA LEU A 175 11.11 -43.33 -9.37
C LEU A 175 10.95 -43.74 -10.84
N ILE A 176 11.42 -42.93 -11.77
CA ILE A 176 11.40 -43.23 -13.20
C ILE A 176 12.31 -44.42 -13.49
N ALA A 177 13.52 -44.45 -12.88
CA ALA A 177 14.44 -45.58 -13.08
C ALA A 177 13.90 -46.90 -12.48
N LYS A 178 13.17 -46.86 -11.37
CA LYS A 178 12.50 -48.01 -10.79
C LYS A 178 11.34 -48.48 -11.66
N ALA A 179 10.55 -47.55 -12.19
CA ALA A 179 9.46 -47.86 -13.12
C ALA A 179 9.99 -48.53 -14.38
N ALA A 180 11.05 -47.97 -15.00
CA ALA A 180 11.68 -48.55 -16.20
C ALA A 180 12.22 -49.96 -15.97
N LYS A 181 12.77 -50.26 -14.77
CA LYS A 181 13.20 -51.60 -14.44
C LYS A 181 12.03 -52.58 -14.26
N CYS A 182 10.92 -52.15 -13.66
CA CYS A 182 9.71 -52.96 -13.59
C CYS A 182 9.13 -53.23 -14.96
N ASP A 183 9.14 -52.26 -15.86
CA ASP A 183 8.68 -52.43 -17.26
C ASP A 183 9.57 -53.44 -18.02
N GLU A 184 10.91 -53.37 -17.86
CA GLU A 184 11.82 -54.33 -18.47
C GLU A 184 11.59 -55.79 -17.92
N GLU A 185 11.27 -55.91 -16.62
CA GLU A 185 10.96 -57.19 -15.99
C GLU A 185 9.55 -57.71 -16.36
N GLU A 186 8.55 -56.81 -16.57
CA GLU A 186 7.19 -57.19 -17.02
C GLU A 186 7.13 -57.47 -18.54
N ASP A 187 7.91 -56.81 -19.38
CA ASP A 187 8.01 -57.06 -20.82
C ASP A 187 8.66 -58.44 -21.12
N GLU A 188 9.51 -58.95 -20.18
CA GLU A 188 10.02 -60.31 -20.30
C GLU A 188 8.98 -61.39 -19.89
N GLU A 189 7.96 -61.05 -19.08
CA GLU A 189 6.91 -61.99 -18.64
C GLU A 189 5.59 -61.93 -19.41
N HIS A 190 5.20 -60.77 -20.01
CA HIS A 190 3.89 -60.60 -20.66
C HIS A 190 3.91 -59.71 -21.92
N GLN A 191 3.74 -60.34 -23.07
CA GLN A 191 3.69 -59.73 -24.42
C GLN A 191 2.35 -59.06 -24.81
N ASP A 192 1.56 -58.51 -23.94
CA ASP A 192 0.39 -57.71 -24.34
C ASP A 192 -0.27 -56.97 -23.18
N LYS A 193 0.10 -55.70 -22.91
CA LYS A 193 -0.80 -54.69 -22.37
C LYS A 193 -0.13 -53.30 -22.39
N SER A 194 -0.49 -52.49 -23.37
CA SER A 194 -0.23 -51.05 -23.44
C SER A 194 -1.18 -50.31 -22.45
N GLY A 195 -0.66 -49.85 -21.37
CA GLY A 195 -1.46 -49.10 -20.40
C GLY A 195 -0.61 -48.60 -19.20
N TYR A 196 0.36 -47.73 -19.49
CA TYR A 196 1.19 -47.15 -18.44
C TYR A 196 0.41 -46.09 -17.69
N GLU A 197 -0.04 -46.35 -16.47
CA GLU A 197 -0.54 -45.35 -15.55
C GLU A 197 0.64 -44.77 -14.74
N ILE A 198 0.95 -43.50 -15.00
CA ILE A 198 1.95 -42.75 -14.21
C ILE A 198 1.55 -42.81 -12.73
N PRO A 199 2.41 -43.34 -11.83
CA PRO A 199 2.09 -43.44 -10.42
C PRO A 199 1.65 -42.10 -9.82
N GLU A 200 0.59 -42.11 -9.03
CA GLU A 200 0.01 -40.88 -8.46
C GLU A 200 1.04 -40.10 -7.63
N GLU A 201 1.97 -40.83 -6.99
CA GLU A 201 3.09 -40.27 -6.25
C GLU A 201 4.03 -39.45 -7.16
N LEU A 202 4.32 -39.90 -8.36
CA LEU A 202 5.14 -39.18 -9.34
C LEU A 202 4.45 -37.88 -9.76
N LYS A 203 3.16 -37.93 -10.09
CA LYS A 203 2.36 -36.73 -10.43
C LYS A 203 2.37 -35.68 -9.29
N ILE A 204 2.32 -36.13 -8.04
CA ILE A 204 2.38 -35.23 -6.89
C ILE A 204 3.77 -34.59 -6.74
N LYS A 205 4.84 -35.36 -6.93
CA LYS A 205 6.22 -34.85 -6.86
C LYS A 205 6.53 -33.89 -7.99
N GLU A 206 6.12 -34.18 -9.21
CA GLU A 206 6.25 -33.29 -10.36
C GLU A 206 5.53 -31.96 -10.15
N LYS A 207 4.29 -31.99 -9.66
CA LYS A 207 3.55 -30.76 -9.31
C LYS A 207 4.23 -29.93 -8.21
N ARG A 208 4.88 -30.58 -7.24
CA ARG A 208 5.65 -29.90 -6.21
C ARG A 208 6.93 -29.28 -6.77
N LEU A 209 7.66 -30.03 -7.62
CA LEU A 209 8.86 -29.53 -8.28
C LEU A 209 8.56 -28.33 -9.17
N ALA A 210 7.49 -28.39 -9.98
CA ALA A 210 7.05 -27.25 -10.81
C ALA A 210 6.79 -25.99 -9.97
N LYS A 211 6.09 -26.11 -8.85
CA LYS A 211 5.83 -24.97 -7.94
C LYS A 211 7.12 -24.40 -7.33
N ILE A 212 8.08 -25.25 -7.02
CA ILE A 212 9.38 -24.83 -6.45
C ILE A 212 10.19 -24.09 -7.51
N LYS A 213 10.27 -24.65 -8.74
CA LYS A 213 10.95 -23.99 -9.87
C LYS A 213 10.33 -22.62 -10.16
N GLU A 214 9.02 -22.54 -10.29
CA GLU A 214 8.29 -21.28 -10.52
C GLU A 214 8.54 -20.24 -9.43
N ALA A 215 8.59 -20.66 -8.16
CA ALA A 215 8.89 -19.75 -7.04
C ALA A 215 10.36 -19.30 -7.05
N LYS A 216 11.28 -20.20 -7.39
CA LYS A 216 12.72 -19.90 -7.52
C LYS A 216 12.96 -18.90 -8.65
N GLU A 217 12.43 -19.13 -9.83
CA GLU A 217 12.53 -18.22 -10.99
C GLU A 217 11.97 -16.84 -10.69
N ALA A 218 10.79 -16.77 -10.03
CA ALA A 218 10.19 -15.51 -9.61
C ALA A 218 11.07 -14.75 -8.61
N LEU A 219 11.75 -15.46 -7.69
CA LEU A 219 12.69 -14.88 -6.75
C LEU A 219 13.95 -14.39 -7.45
N GLU A 220 14.52 -15.18 -8.35
CA GLU A 220 15.71 -14.84 -9.12
C GLU A 220 15.48 -13.61 -10.00
N LYS A 221 14.39 -13.59 -10.75
CA LYS A 221 13.98 -12.43 -11.55
C LYS A 221 13.88 -11.17 -10.68
N ARG A 222 13.16 -11.26 -9.56
CA ARG A 222 12.99 -10.15 -8.62
C ARG A 222 14.32 -9.60 -8.10
N GLU A 223 15.22 -10.48 -7.64
CA GLU A 223 16.50 -10.04 -7.07
C GLU A 223 17.43 -9.51 -8.17
N GLN A 224 17.32 -10.01 -9.38
CA GLN A 224 18.06 -9.51 -10.54
C GLN A 224 17.61 -8.11 -10.95
N ASP A 225 16.30 -7.85 -10.96
CA ASP A 225 15.71 -6.54 -11.24
C ASP A 225 16.12 -5.50 -10.18
N LEU A 226 16.14 -5.90 -8.90
CA LEU A 226 16.49 -5.03 -7.77
C LEU A 226 18.02 -4.81 -7.61
N ASN A 227 18.83 -5.79 -7.97
CA ASN A 227 20.27 -5.81 -7.76
C ASN A 227 20.99 -6.49 -8.93
N PRO A 228 21.06 -5.86 -10.12
CA PRO A 228 21.69 -6.47 -11.29
C PRO A 228 23.11 -6.95 -11.00
N GLY A 229 23.41 -8.19 -11.36
CA GLY A 229 24.73 -8.78 -11.23
C GLY A 229 25.18 -9.16 -9.81
N LYS A 230 24.37 -8.98 -8.78
CA LYS A 230 24.71 -9.41 -7.42
C LYS A 230 24.24 -10.85 -7.16
N LYS A 231 25.05 -11.61 -6.43
CA LYS A 231 24.66 -12.95 -5.97
C LYS A 231 23.48 -12.86 -4.99
N ILE A 232 22.49 -13.70 -5.21
CA ILE A 232 21.29 -13.76 -4.36
C ILE A 232 21.67 -14.39 -3.01
N ASP A 233 21.27 -13.75 -1.91
CA ASP A 233 21.45 -14.28 -0.55
C ASP A 233 20.49 -15.45 -0.32
N ASP A 234 21.02 -16.56 0.19
CA ASP A 234 20.26 -17.78 0.51
C ASP A 234 19.14 -17.56 1.55
N LYS A 235 19.20 -16.47 2.32
CA LYS A 235 18.18 -16.07 3.29
C LYS A 235 16.98 -15.36 2.67
N LYS A 236 17.07 -14.90 1.41
CA LYS A 236 15.94 -14.28 0.71
C LYS A 236 14.78 -15.25 0.62
N GLN A 237 13.56 -14.74 0.86
CA GLN A 237 12.37 -15.58 0.95
C GLN A 237 11.33 -15.17 -0.09
N ILE A 238 10.52 -16.14 -0.49
CA ILE A 238 9.34 -15.94 -1.34
C ILE A 238 8.17 -16.78 -0.81
N SER A 239 6.97 -16.24 -0.93
CA SER A 239 5.74 -16.96 -0.62
C SER A 239 5.24 -17.72 -1.85
N PHE A 240 4.82 -18.98 -1.68
CA PHE A 240 4.17 -19.76 -2.73
C PHE A 240 2.74 -19.30 -3.04
N ALA A 241 2.07 -18.68 -2.06
CA ALA A 241 0.70 -18.24 -2.22
C ALA A 241 0.58 -16.86 -2.87
N ASP A 242 1.54 -15.96 -2.57
CA ASP A 242 1.63 -14.63 -3.14
C ASP A 242 3.10 -14.27 -3.35
N LYS A 243 3.61 -14.49 -4.57
CA LYS A 243 5.02 -14.29 -4.92
C LYS A 243 5.43 -12.82 -4.96
N GLU A 244 4.47 -11.93 -5.12
CA GLU A 244 4.68 -10.50 -5.23
C GLU A 244 4.70 -9.80 -3.87
N ALA A 245 4.12 -10.41 -2.83
CA ALA A 245 4.19 -9.90 -1.47
C ALA A 245 5.63 -9.91 -0.91
N ARG A 246 5.96 -8.94 -0.08
CA ARG A 246 7.28 -8.79 0.53
C ARG A 246 7.21 -8.89 2.04
N ILE A 247 8.29 -9.35 2.65
CA ILE A 247 8.43 -9.35 4.10
C ILE A 247 8.67 -7.91 4.55
N MET A 248 7.73 -7.39 5.31
CA MET A 248 7.77 -6.04 5.86
C MET A 248 7.43 -6.07 7.34
N GLY A 249 7.95 -5.11 8.10
CA GLY A 249 7.64 -4.99 9.53
C GLY A 249 8.72 -4.25 10.32
N LYS A 250 8.49 -4.12 11.63
CA LYS A 250 9.43 -3.44 12.56
C LYS A 250 9.71 -4.36 13.76
N LYS A 251 10.97 -4.35 14.25
CA LYS A 251 11.39 -4.93 15.52
C LYS A 251 10.88 -6.37 15.79
N GLY A 252 11.14 -7.29 14.87
CA GLY A 252 10.83 -8.71 15.06
C GLY A 252 9.41 -9.13 14.67
N ASN A 253 8.50 -8.19 14.42
CA ASN A 253 7.17 -8.48 13.89
C ASN A 253 7.13 -8.24 12.38
N PHE A 254 7.51 -9.26 11.61
CA PHE A 254 7.56 -9.22 10.16
C PHE A 254 6.47 -10.12 9.58
N ASP A 255 5.74 -9.59 8.59
CA ASP A 255 4.74 -10.35 7.82
C ASP A 255 4.91 -10.09 6.32
N TYR A 256 4.38 -11.00 5.49
CA TYR A 256 4.20 -10.71 4.07
C TYR A 256 3.15 -9.63 3.91
N SER A 257 3.53 -8.54 3.28
CA SER A 257 2.73 -7.33 3.20
C SER A 257 2.99 -6.57 1.90
N TYR A 258 2.12 -5.65 1.60
CA TYR A 258 2.31 -4.56 0.66
C TYR A 258 2.37 -3.24 1.42
N ASN A 259 2.98 -2.24 0.82
CA ASN A 259 3.07 -0.89 1.34
C ASN A 259 2.04 -0.01 0.64
N GLY A 260 0.91 0.26 1.29
CA GLY A 260 -0.10 1.16 0.77
C GLY A 260 0.28 2.61 1.08
N GLN A 261 0.38 3.42 0.03
CA GLN A 261 0.68 4.84 0.08
C GLN A 261 -0.59 5.63 -0.18
N ILE A 262 -0.83 6.69 0.59
CA ILE A 262 -1.95 7.60 0.39
C ILE A 262 -1.49 9.04 0.50
N SER A 263 -2.01 9.87 -0.39
CA SER A 263 -1.90 11.33 -0.37
C SER A 263 -3.24 11.90 0.07
N VAL A 264 -3.24 12.64 1.16
CA VAL A 264 -4.46 13.09 1.84
C VAL A 264 -4.50 14.61 1.90
N ASP A 265 -5.61 15.19 1.46
CA ASP A 265 -5.89 16.62 1.53
C ASP A 265 -6.21 17.10 2.96
N GLU A 266 -5.84 18.32 3.31
CA GLU A 266 -5.97 18.90 4.65
C GLU A 266 -7.43 19.13 5.05
N ASP A 267 -8.31 19.56 4.14
CA ASP A 267 -9.62 20.12 4.47
C ASP A 267 -10.55 19.12 5.16
N ASN A 268 -10.82 17.99 4.53
CA ASN A 268 -11.70 16.96 5.08
C ASN A 268 -11.07 15.56 5.14
N GLN A 269 -9.75 15.46 4.97
CA GLN A 269 -9.04 14.17 4.93
C GLN A 269 -9.49 13.30 3.74
N ILE A 270 -9.74 13.91 2.59
CA ILE A 270 -10.00 13.20 1.34
C ILE A 270 -8.69 12.63 0.81
N ILE A 271 -8.71 11.38 0.37
CA ILE A 271 -7.58 10.76 -0.31
C ILE A 271 -7.60 11.21 -1.77
N VAL A 272 -6.58 11.96 -2.19
CA VAL A 272 -6.45 12.52 -3.55
C VAL A 272 -5.45 11.78 -4.42
N GLY A 273 -4.72 10.83 -3.85
CA GLY A 273 -3.82 9.92 -4.57
C GLY A 273 -3.54 8.68 -3.74
N GLN A 274 -3.39 7.53 -4.38
CA GLN A 274 -3.08 6.28 -3.71
C GLN A 274 -2.33 5.31 -4.64
N HIS A 275 -1.39 4.56 -4.09
CA HIS A 275 -0.78 3.45 -4.80
C HIS A 275 -0.32 2.35 -3.85
N LEU A 276 -0.16 1.14 -4.39
CA LEU A 276 0.32 -0.02 -3.66
C LEU A 276 1.72 -0.37 -4.10
N SER A 277 2.68 -0.32 -3.18
CA SER A 277 4.09 -0.59 -3.44
C SER A 277 4.56 -1.92 -2.83
N GLN A 278 5.53 -2.55 -3.48
CA GLN A 278 6.27 -3.69 -2.96
C GLN A 278 7.52 -3.27 -2.16
N ASN A 279 7.82 -1.99 -2.09
CA ASN A 279 8.97 -1.46 -1.36
C ASN A 279 8.70 -1.44 0.15
N ALA A 280 9.63 -2.01 0.92
CA ALA A 280 9.50 -2.03 2.38
C ALA A 280 9.76 -0.66 3.03
N ASN A 281 10.34 0.29 2.30
CA ASN A 281 10.62 1.66 2.73
C ASN A 281 10.09 2.67 1.71
N ASP A 282 9.97 3.93 2.13
CA ASP A 282 9.28 4.97 1.38
C ASP A 282 10.24 5.87 0.55
N LYS A 283 11.50 5.43 0.35
CA LYS A 283 12.56 6.23 -0.29
C LYS A 283 12.40 6.48 -1.79
N ARG A 284 11.43 5.84 -2.43
CA ARG A 284 11.14 5.96 -3.87
C ARG A 284 9.65 6.09 -4.15
N GLU A 285 8.88 6.51 -3.16
CA GLU A 285 7.42 6.54 -3.26
C GLU A 285 6.85 7.93 -3.56
N VAL A 286 7.68 8.97 -3.64
CA VAL A 286 7.22 10.33 -3.91
C VAL A 286 6.81 10.50 -5.37
N GLU A 287 7.65 10.08 -6.31
CA GLU A 287 7.35 10.23 -7.74
C GLU A 287 6.05 9.49 -8.13
N PRO A 288 5.87 8.20 -7.79
CA PRO A 288 4.59 7.54 -8.01
C PRO A 288 3.40 8.23 -7.33
N ALA A 289 3.61 8.80 -6.13
CA ALA A 289 2.54 9.52 -5.43
C ALA A 289 2.13 10.81 -6.15
N LEU A 290 3.08 11.57 -6.70
CA LEU A 290 2.79 12.77 -7.48
C LEU A 290 2.08 12.44 -8.80
N GLU A 291 2.49 11.35 -9.47
CA GLU A 291 1.82 10.85 -10.66
C GLU A 291 0.36 10.48 -10.36
N GLU A 292 0.12 9.72 -9.30
CA GLU A 292 -1.24 9.31 -8.89
C GLU A 292 -2.13 10.51 -8.49
N ILE A 293 -1.57 11.53 -7.81
CA ILE A 293 -2.32 12.76 -7.52
C ILE A 293 -2.73 13.42 -8.84
N LYS A 294 -1.78 13.63 -9.76
CA LYS A 294 -2.03 14.28 -11.04
C LYS A 294 -2.99 13.49 -11.92
N GLU A 295 -2.87 12.17 -11.97
CA GLU A 295 -3.82 11.30 -12.69
C GLU A 295 -5.23 11.35 -12.10
N THR A 296 -5.34 11.48 -10.78
CA THR A 296 -6.62 11.50 -10.07
C THR A 296 -7.32 12.85 -10.18
N THR A 297 -6.60 13.94 -9.96
CA THR A 297 -7.18 15.28 -9.77
C THR A 297 -6.95 16.22 -10.95
N GLY A 298 -6.00 15.92 -11.84
CA GLY A 298 -5.56 16.75 -12.94
C GLY A 298 -4.43 17.72 -12.55
N ASP A 299 -4.27 18.05 -11.28
CA ASP A 299 -3.32 19.03 -10.76
C ASP A 299 -2.41 18.46 -9.67
N LEU A 300 -1.42 19.26 -9.25
CA LEU A 300 -0.53 18.98 -8.14
C LEU A 300 -0.85 19.90 -6.96
N PRO A 301 -0.56 19.50 -5.71
CA PRO A 301 -0.83 20.34 -4.54
C PRO A 301 0.14 21.54 -4.45
N ASP A 302 -0.33 22.63 -3.83
CA ASP A 302 0.51 23.80 -3.54
C ASP A 302 1.58 23.48 -2.48
N GLU A 303 1.19 22.78 -1.42
CA GLU A 303 2.07 22.37 -0.33
C GLU A 303 2.02 20.84 -0.11
N MET A 304 3.17 20.25 0.25
CA MET A 304 3.22 18.83 0.55
C MET A 304 4.08 18.51 1.78
N SER A 305 3.53 17.72 2.71
CA SER A 305 4.24 17.28 3.91
C SER A 305 4.46 15.77 3.95
N LEU A 306 5.70 15.35 4.26
CA LEU A 306 6.12 13.96 4.26
C LEU A 306 6.89 13.60 5.55
N ASP A 307 6.83 12.34 5.96
CA ASP A 307 7.60 11.90 7.12
C ASP A 307 9.10 11.70 6.79
N ASN A 308 9.89 11.36 7.81
CA ASN A 308 11.33 11.15 7.66
C ASN A 308 11.71 9.91 6.83
N GLY A 309 10.79 9.00 6.56
CA GLY A 309 10.96 7.84 5.71
C GLY A 309 11.20 8.24 4.25
N TYR A 310 10.66 9.40 3.86
CA TYR A 310 10.78 9.96 2.52
C TYR A 310 12.03 10.84 2.33
N MET A 311 12.80 11.12 3.38
CA MET A 311 14.00 11.95 3.28
C MET A 311 15.12 11.20 2.54
N SER A 312 15.06 11.21 1.22
CA SER A 312 16.06 10.65 0.32
C SER A 312 16.34 11.62 -0.83
N GLY A 313 17.53 11.55 -1.41
CA GLY A 313 17.90 12.41 -2.54
C GLY A 313 16.96 12.24 -3.72
N ASN A 314 16.60 11.00 -4.07
CA ASN A 314 15.68 10.71 -5.17
C ASN A 314 14.30 11.31 -4.96
N ASN A 315 13.73 11.17 -3.74
CA ASN A 315 12.43 11.76 -3.42
C ASN A 315 12.46 13.29 -3.47
N LEU A 316 13.55 13.93 -3.01
CA LEU A 316 13.69 15.38 -3.09
C LEU A 316 13.84 15.87 -4.53
N GLU A 317 14.56 15.11 -5.36
CA GLU A 317 14.69 15.40 -6.79
C GLU A 317 13.37 15.30 -7.56
N SER A 318 12.44 14.42 -7.14
CA SER A 318 11.11 14.29 -7.76
C SER A 318 10.27 15.58 -7.67
N PHE A 319 10.65 16.53 -6.82
CA PHE A 319 10.02 17.85 -6.72
C PHE A 319 10.71 18.92 -7.59
N ASP A 320 11.87 18.60 -8.17
CA ASP A 320 12.61 19.56 -8.98
C ASP A 320 11.79 19.97 -10.21
N GLY A 321 11.75 21.28 -10.49
CA GLY A 321 10.94 21.84 -11.58
C GLY A 321 9.41 21.82 -11.36
N LYS A 322 8.92 21.44 -10.18
CA LYS A 322 7.51 21.51 -9.80
C LYS A 322 7.25 22.64 -8.81
N GLU A 323 6.15 23.36 -9.00
CA GLU A 323 5.73 24.47 -8.12
C GLU A 323 5.04 23.95 -6.85
N ILE A 324 5.71 23.05 -6.12
CA ILE A 324 5.20 22.46 -4.87
C ILE A 324 6.09 22.91 -3.72
N ASP A 325 5.52 23.50 -2.69
CA ASP A 325 6.25 23.80 -1.46
C ASP A 325 6.30 22.60 -0.53
N VAL A 326 7.49 21.99 -0.38
CA VAL A 326 7.65 20.66 0.25
C VAL A 326 8.26 20.75 1.64
N TYR A 327 7.73 19.96 2.57
CA TYR A 327 8.15 19.86 3.97
C TYR A 327 8.43 18.39 4.33
N VAL A 328 9.70 17.98 4.34
CA VAL A 328 10.10 16.61 4.71
C VAL A 328 10.81 16.60 6.05
N ALA A 329 10.30 15.81 7.00
CA ALA A 329 10.94 15.71 8.31
C ALA A 329 12.36 15.13 8.21
N THR A 330 13.29 15.73 8.91
CA THR A 330 14.65 15.22 9.05
C THR A 330 14.69 13.98 9.94
N GLY A 331 15.36 12.93 9.52
CA GLY A 331 15.51 11.67 10.25
C GLY A 331 16.33 11.80 11.54
N LYS A 332 16.28 10.77 12.39
CA LYS A 332 17.05 10.74 13.65
C LYS A 332 18.54 10.94 13.47
N GLY A 333 19.11 10.51 12.34
CA GLY A 333 20.52 10.68 11.97
C GLY A 333 20.87 12.08 11.44
N GLU A 334 19.84 12.83 11.01
CA GLU A 334 19.97 14.12 10.34
C GLU A 334 19.46 15.30 11.21
N LYS A 335 19.01 15.03 12.42
CA LYS A 335 18.68 16.09 13.39
C LYS A 335 19.95 16.59 14.05
N LYS A 336 20.16 17.91 13.96
CA LYS A 336 21.17 18.57 14.79
C LYS A 336 20.87 18.32 16.26
N ASP A 337 21.91 18.07 17.05
CA ASP A 337 21.80 18.01 18.50
C ASP A 337 21.61 19.45 19.00
N GLN A 338 20.57 19.70 19.80
CA GLN A 338 20.30 21.05 20.33
C GLN A 338 21.36 21.54 21.34
N ARG A 339 22.19 20.63 21.88
CA ARG A 339 23.29 21.00 22.75
C ARG A 339 24.37 21.73 21.94
N PRO A 340 25.05 22.72 22.55
CA PRO A 340 26.20 23.38 21.91
C PRO A 340 27.25 22.37 21.43
N ILE A 341 27.99 22.68 20.36
CA ILE A 341 29.06 21.83 19.83
C ILE A 341 30.18 21.61 20.83
N GLU A 342 30.36 22.56 21.75
CA GLU A 342 31.35 22.56 22.86
C GLU A 342 31.02 21.54 23.94
N ASP A 343 29.75 21.13 24.09
CA ASP A 343 29.34 20.14 25.10
C ASP A 343 30.12 18.82 24.91
N SER A 344 30.87 18.44 25.95
CA SER A 344 31.74 17.26 25.94
C SER A 344 31.01 15.95 25.71
N ASN A 345 29.72 15.86 26.08
CA ASN A 345 28.87 14.69 25.91
C ASN A 345 28.20 14.62 24.52
N ARG A 346 28.31 15.66 23.70
CA ARG A 346 27.72 15.71 22.38
C ARG A 346 28.65 15.03 21.35
N LYS A 347 28.14 14.02 20.64
CA LYS A 347 28.82 13.43 19.47
C LYS A 347 28.61 14.29 18.23
N ILE A 348 29.68 14.52 17.48
CA ILE A 348 29.63 15.25 16.21
C ILE A 348 29.14 14.30 15.12
N LYS A 349 28.01 14.65 14.50
CA LYS A 349 27.34 13.88 13.44
C LYS A 349 27.60 14.51 12.06
N LYS A 350 27.17 13.84 10.98
CA LYS A 350 27.23 14.37 9.60
C LYS A 350 26.56 15.75 9.49
N VAL A 351 25.44 15.93 10.13
CA VAL A 351 24.62 17.18 10.09
C VAL A 351 25.30 18.40 10.72
N ASP A 352 26.37 18.20 11.49
CA ASP A 352 27.19 19.29 12.05
C ASP A 352 28.24 19.81 11.05
N PHE A 353 28.34 19.18 9.87
CA PHE A 353 29.24 19.59 8.80
C PHE A 353 28.45 20.32 7.72
N ASN A 354 28.96 21.43 7.25
CA ASN A 354 28.35 22.19 6.15
C ASN A 354 28.95 21.70 4.82
N TYR A 355 28.10 21.39 3.84
CA TYR A 355 28.52 21.09 2.49
C TYR A 355 28.64 22.39 1.68
N ASP A 356 29.81 22.62 1.09
CA ASP A 356 30.06 23.72 0.17
C ASP A 356 29.98 23.18 -1.27
N GLU A 357 28.85 23.45 -1.92
CA GLU A 357 28.58 22.98 -3.28
C GLU A 357 29.53 23.55 -4.30
N SER A 358 30.04 24.81 -4.10
CA SER A 358 30.93 25.47 -5.03
C SER A 358 32.34 24.83 -5.05
N LYS A 359 32.75 24.21 -3.94
CA LYS A 359 34.05 23.58 -3.77
C LYS A 359 33.98 22.05 -3.71
N ASP A 360 32.79 21.47 -3.80
CA ASP A 360 32.51 20.04 -3.61
C ASP A 360 33.24 19.48 -2.39
N CYS A 361 33.01 20.08 -1.22
CA CYS A 361 33.66 19.70 0.02
C CYS A 361 32.78 19.91 1.24
N PHE A 362 33.10 19.23 2.35
CA PHE A 362 32.47 19.51 3.64
C PHE A 362 33.39 20.33 4.53
N VAL A 363 32.84 21.31 5.24
CA VAL A 363 33.53 22.06 6.27
C VAL A 363 33.10 21.53 7.63
N CYS A 364 34.08 21.09 8.45
CA CYS A 364 33.81 20.55 9.79
C CYS A 364 33.58 21.68 10.81
N PRO A 365 32.99 21.38 11.99
CA PRO A 365 32.78 22.38 13.05
C PRO A 365 34.05 23.08 13.56
N ALA A 366 35.22 22.49 13.34
CA ALA A 366 36.52 23.11 13.65
C ALA A 366 37.09 23.95 12.49
N GLY A 367 36.30 24.16 11.41
CA GLY A 367 36.76 24.98 10.25
C GLY A 367 37.60 24.26 9.24
N HIS A 368 37.90 22.97 9.40
CA HIS A 368 38.72 22.23 8.44
C HIS A 368 37.86 21.61 7.33
N THR A 369 38.45 21.53 6.13
CA THR A 369 37.79 21.00 4.93
C THR A 369 38.00 19.49 4.80
N LEU A 370 36.91 18.75 4.50
CA LEU A 370 36.93 17.36 4.08
C LEU A 370 36.82 17.33 2.55
N LYS A 371 37.85 16.81 1.87
CA LYS A 371 37.91 16.71 0.41
C LYS A 371 37.36 15.38 -0.08
N LEU A 372 36.83 15.35 -1.31
CA LEU A 372 36.43 14.13 -1.98
C LEU A 372 37.62 13.17 -2.08
N ARG A 373 37.47 11.95 -1.55
CA ARG A 373 38.47 10.89 -1.58
C ARG A 373 38.21 9.85 -2.65
N THR A 374 36.96 9.40 -2.70
CA THR A 374 36.49 8.36 -3.63
C THR A 374 35.08 8.61 -4.06
N GLU A 375 34.83 8.33 -5.31
CA GLU A 375 33.49 8.25 -5.88
C GLU A 375 33.30 6.87 -6.52
N THR A 376 32.15 6.24 -6.29
CA THR A 376 31.80 4.94 -6.87
C THR A 376 31.04 5.14 -8.16
N ASN A 377 31.02 4.15 -9.03
CA ASN A 377 30.18 4.13 -10.24
C ASN A 377 28.65 4.24 -9.94
N GLU A 378 28.25 4.05 -8.68
CA GLU A 378 26.88 4.22 -8.20
C GLU A 378 26.61 5.66 -7.69
N GLY A 379 27.50 6.62 -7.93
CA GLY A 379 27.37 8.01 -7.45
C GLY A 379 27.56 8.20 -5.95
N LYS A 380 28.08 7.19 -5.22
CA LYS A 380 28.39 7.35 -3.80
C LYS A 380 29.71 8.04 -3.63
N LYS A 381 29.74 9.16 -2.94
CA LYS A 381 30.89 9.99 -2.64
C LYS A 381 31.36 9.81 -1.19
N VAL A 382 32.64 9.73 -0.99
CA VAL A 382 33.32 9.67 0.32
C VAL A 382 34.23 10.85 0.48
N TYR A 383 33.95 11.72 1.42
CA TYR A 383 34.79 12.86 1.78
C TYR A 383 35.61 12.52 3.02
N GLN A 384 36.86 12.94 3.06
CA GLN A 384 37.75 12.66 4.16
C GLN A 384 38.52 13.93 4.61
N GLY A 385 38.60 14.10 5.92
CA GLY A 385 39.41 15.14 6.53
C GLY A 385 40.91 14.85 6.44
N ASP A 386 41.72 15.88 6.57
CA ASP A 386 43.15 15.73 6.70
C ASP A 386 43.50 15.05 8.04
N LYS A 387 44.46 14.09 7.98
CA LYS A 387 44.81 13.29 9.17
C LYS A 387 45.50 14.14 10.24
N SER A 388 46.42 15.01 9.83
CA SER A 388 47.15 15.87 10.75
C SER A 388 46.24 16.87 11.46
N ALA A 389 45.30 17.46 10.70
CA ALA A 389 44.29 18.36 11.27
C ALA A 389 43.32 17.63 12.24
N CYS A 390 42.92 16.42 11.90
CA CYS A 390 42.07 15.61 12.77
C CYS A 390 42.80 15.12 14.04
N ASP A 391 44.08 14.81 13.94
CA ASP A 391 44.86 14.32 15.07
C ASP A 391 45.08 15.39 16.14
N LEU A 392 45.22 16.66 15.72
CA LEU A 392 45.35 17.82 16.62
C LEU A 392 44.01 18.44 17.05
N CYS A 393 42.90 17.94 16.52
CA CYS A 393 41.57 18.54 16.74
C CYS A 393 41.01 18.20 18.14
N HIS A 394 40.61 19.23 18.89
CA HIS A 394 39.96 19.08 20.19
C HIS A 394 38.64 18.31 20.17
N TYR A 395 38.00 18.19 18.99
CA TYR A 395 36.79 17.39 18.79
C TYR A 395 37.08 15.94 18.40
N LYS A 396 38.34 15.51 18.25
CA LYS A 396 38.69 14.18 17.73
C LYS A 396 37.94 13.03 18.42
N ALA A 397 37.95 13.00 19.74
CA ALA A 397 37.33 11.93 20.53
C ALA A 397 35.81 11.79 20.30
N ARG A 398 35.10 12.88 19.94
CA ARG A 398 33.67 12.94 19.70
C ARG A 398 33.31 12.88 18.22
N CYS A 399 34.27 13.12 17.32
CA CYS A 399 34.10 13.20 15.88
C CYS A 399 34.56 11.93 15.17
N CYS A 400 35.77 11.42 15.49
CA CYS A 400 36.41 10.29 14.80
C CYS A 400 36.13 9.00 15.57
N SER A 401 35.34 8.10 15.00
CA SER A 401 34.94 6.82 15.60
C SER A 401 35.82 5.64 15.18
N SER A 402 36.83 5.88 14.33
CA SER A 402 37.72 4.83 13.81
C SER A 402 38.63 4.28 14.90
N LYS A 403 38.62 2.97 15.14
CA LYS A 403 39.56 2.26 16.04
C LYS A 403 40.99 2.29 15.54
N LYS A 404 41.22 2.57 14.24
CA LYS A 404 42.54 2.64 13.62
C LYS A 404 43.10 4.06 13.57
N GLY A 405 42.48 5.03 14.23
CA GLY A 405 42.91 6.42 14.24
C GLY A 405 42.75 7.15 12.91
N GLU A 406 41.93 6.64 12.00
CA GLU A 406 41.66 7.28 10.72
C GLU A 406 40.89 8.59 10.90
N PRO A 407 41.10 9.60 10.03
CA PRO A 407 40.39 10.87 10.09
C PRO A 407 38.93 10.71 9.79
N ARG A 408 38.14 11.74 10.10
CA ARG A 408 36.69 11.74 9.84
C ARG A 408 36.38 11.53 8.37
N THR A 409 35.43 10.62 8.09
CA THR A 409 34.89 10.41 6.76
C THR A 409 33.38 10.71 6.78
N ILE A 410 32.87 11.26 5.66
CA ILE A 410 31.45 11.47 5.40
C ILE A 410 31.11 10.75 4.11
N HIS A 411 30.08 9.90 4.20
CA HIS A 411 29.51 9.21 3.04
C HIS A 411 28.24 9.94 2.61
N THR A 412 28.15 10.24 1.31
CA THR A 412 26.98 10.89 0.72
C THR A 412 26.86 10.52 -0.77
N ASP A 413 26.04 11.25 -1.51
CA ASP A 413 25.87 11.18 -2.96
C ASP A 413 25.77 12.62 -3.54
N ASP A 414 25.55 12.73 -4.83
CA ASP A 414 25.40 13.98 -5.58
C ASP A 414 24.21 14.84 -5.14
N LYS A 415 23.25 14.26 -4.41
CA LYS A 415 22.00 14.91 -3.96
C LYS A 415 22.10 15.50 -2.54
N GLU A 416 23.30 15.61 -1.99
CA GLU A 416 23.51 16.24 -0.68
C GLU A 416 23.04 17.70 -0.62
N PRO A 417 23.19 18.53 -1.68
CA PRO A 417 22.66 19.90 -1.66
C PRO A 417 21.15 19.95 -1.41
N LEU A 418 20.37 19.06 -2.03
CA LEU A 418 18.91 18.99 -1.84
C LEU A 418 18.55 18.67 -0.38
N ARG A 419 19.28 17.70 0.20
CA ARG A 419 19.08 17.34 1.62
C ARG A 419 19.46 18.47 2.57
N GLN A 420 20.53 19.20 2.25
CA GLN A 420 20.95 20.36 3.06
C GLN A 420 19.90 21.47 3.01
N LYS A 421 19.45 21.87 1.81
CA LYS A 421 18.36 22.86 1.66
C LYS A 421 17.12 22.48 2.43
N MET A 422 16.71 21.20 2.36
CA MET A 422 15.55 20.72 3.11
C MET A 422 15.78 20.77 4.63
N ARG A 423 16.97 20.43 5.13
CA ARG A 423 17.31 20.55 6.56
C ARG A 423 17.20 22.00 7.03
N GLU A 424 17.78 22.93 6.27
CA GLU A 424 17.75 24.37 6.59
C GLU A 424 16.31 24.91 6.57
N LYS A 425 15.49 24.52 5.60
CA LYS A 425 14.08 24.86 5.53
C LYS A 425 13.32 24.36 6.77
N MET A 426 13.55 23.11 7.18
CA MET A 426 12.87 22.48 8.31
C MET A 426 13.38 22.98 9.70
N GLU A 427 14.44 23.78 9.76
CA GLU A 427 14.87 24.49 10.97
C GLU A 427 14.01 25.74 11.24
N GLN A 428 13.35 26.30 10.23
CA GLN A 428 12.48 27.47 10.36
C GLN A 428 11.20 27.12 11.12
N GLU A 429 10.73 28.03 12.00
CA GLU A 429 9.54 27.77 12.83
C GLU A 429 8.26 27.67 11.99
N SER A 430 8.13 28.51 10.94
CA SER A 430 7.02 28.44 9.98
C SER A 430 6.89 27.05 9.34
N SER A 431 8.02 26.51 8.88
CA SER A 431 8.05 25.15 8.28
C SER A 431 7.65 24.06 9.27
N LYS A 432 8.03 24.21 10.53
CA LYS A 432 7.64 23.28 11.61
C LYS A 432 6.14 23.34 11.90
N GLU A 433 5.54 24.52 11.85
CA GLU A 433 4.11 24.68 12.07
C GLU A 433 3.29 24.05 10.94
N ILE A 434 3.67 24.28 9.69
CA ILE A 434 3.03 23.61 8.53
C ILE A 434 3.19 22.10 8.65
N TYR A 435 4.39 21.64 8.95
CA TYR A 435 4.65 20.19 9.11
C TYR A 435 3.84 19.55 10.25
N LYS A 436 3.54 20.28 11.34
CA LYS A 436 2.71 19.76 12.45
C LYS A 436 1.31 19.37 12.01
N LYS A 437 0.75 20.03 10.97
CA LYS A 437 -0.57 19.73 10.42
C LYS A 437 -0.66 18.26 9.94
N ARG A 438 0.43 17.69 9.40
CA ARG A 438 0.51 16.32 8.91
C ARG A 438 -0.12 15.29 9.88
N LYS A 439 0.10 15.44 11.19
CA LYS A 439 -0.45 14.51 12.19
C LYS A 439 -1.98 14.50 12.23
N LYS A 440 -2.62 15.59 11.83
CA LYS A 440 -4.08 15.70 11.78
C LYS A 440 -4.62 15.29 10.42
N ILE A 441 -3.81 15.37 9.36
CA ILE A 441 -4.21 15.10 7.98
C ILE A 441 -4.18 13.59 7.72
N VAL A 442 -3.00 12.98 7.61
CA VAL A 442 -2.84 11.63 7.08
C VAL A 442 -2.83 10.52 8.13
N GLU A 443 -2.26 10.77 9.34
CA GLU A 443 -2.16 9.71 10.36
C GLU A 443 -3.53 9.14 10.78
N PRO A 444 -4.61 9.95 10.97
CA PRO A 444 -5.92 9.43 11.30
C PRO A 444 -6.57 8.59 10.19
N VAL A 445 -6.26 8.87 8.92
CA VAL A 445 -6.88 8.21 7.77
C VAL A 445 -6.55 6.72 7.75
N PHE A 446 -5.29 6.34 7.93
CA PHE A 446 -4.95 4.92 8.08
C PHE A 446 -5.62 4.27 9.29
N GLY A 447 -5.77 5.00 10.38
CA GLY A 447 -6.54 4.55 11.53
C GLY A 447 -8.01 4.31 11.18
N GLN A 448 -8.63 5.22 10.45
CA GLN A 448 -10.02 5.10 9.99
C GLN A 448 -10.19 3.88 9.08
N ILE A 449 -9.34 3.70 8.06
CA ILE A 449 -9.36 2.53 7.15
C ILE A 449 -9.20 1.21 7.93
N LYS A 450 -8.24 1.14 8.86
CA LYS A 450 -8.00 -0.08 9.65
C LYS A 450 -9.07 -0.36 10.69
N ASN A 451 -9.72 0.68 11.22
CA ASN A 451 -10.81 0.54 12.20
C ASN A 451 -12.13 0.08 11.56
N THR A 452 -12.34 0.34 10.25
CA THR A 452 -13.44 -0.31 9.53
C THR A 452 -13.24 -1.82 9.37
N GLY A 453 -12.02 -2.33 9.59
CA GLY A 453 -11.68 -3.74 9.49
C GLY A 453 -10.72 -4.07 8.34
N PHE A 454 -10.44 -3.12 7.43
CA PHE A 454 -9.50 -3.36 6.34
C PHE A 454 -8.05 -3.32 6.83
N ARG A 455 -7.52 -4.49 7.20
CA ARG A 455 -6.16 -4.66 7.74
C ARG A 455 -5.22 -5.44 6.84
N GLY A 456 -5.74 -5.98 5.75
CA GLY A 456 -5.00 -6.79 4.78
C GLY A 456 -5.88 -7.21 3.63
N PHE A 457 -5.26 -7.78 2.63
CA PHE A 457 -5.89 -8.14 1.38
C PHE A 457 -6.55 -9.51 1.42
N SER A 458 -7.67 -9.66 0.75
CA SER A 458 -8.31 -10.93 0.47
C SER A 458 -7.84 -11.52 -0.86
N LEU A 459 -7.40 -10.70 -1.78
CA LEU A 459 -6.87 -11.07 -3.08
C LEU A 459 -5.34 -11.26 -3.04
N ARG A 460 -4.78 -11.92 -4.05
CA ARG A 460 -3.36 -12.23 -4.19
C ARG A 460 -2.80 -11.63 -5.47
N GLY A 461 -1.52 -11.24 -5.42
CA GLY A 461 -0.84 -10.54 -6.49
C GLY A 461 -1.04 -9.03 -6.42
N CYS A 462 -0.01 -8.28 -6.81
CA CYS A 462 0.05 -6.82 -6.62
C CYS A 462 -1.10 -6.10 -7.31
N LYS A 463 -1.42 -6.45 -8.57
CA LYS A 463 -2.50 -5.81 -9.34
C LYS A 463 -3.86 -5.94 -8.65
N LYS A 464 -4.24 -7.17 -8.24
CA LYS A 464 -5.53 -7.41 -7.58
C LYS A 464 -5.59 -6.79 -6.19
N ALA A 465 -4.49 -6.85 -5.44
CA ALA A 465 -4.37 -6.18 -4.15
C ALA A 465 -4.45 -4.65 -4.31
N SER A 466 -3.90 -4.09 -5.40
CA SER A 466 -4.02 -2.66 -5.70
C SER A 466 -5.48 -2.25 -5.92
N GLY A 467 -6.25 -3.02 -6.71
CA GLY A 467 -7.69 -2.75 -6.89
C GLY A 467 -8.48 -2.82 -5.57
N GLU A 468 -8.15 -3.80 -4.70
CA GLU A 468 -8.78 -3.89 -3.38
C GLU A 468 -8.39 -2.72 -2.46
N PHE A 469 -7.16 -2.21 -2.60
CA PHE A 469 -6.71 -1.00 -1.90
C PHE A 469 -7.41 0.25 -2.43
N SER A 470 -7.55 0.38 -3.74
CA SER A 470 -8.29 1.46 -4.39
C SER A 470 -9.74 1.50 -3.92
N LEU A 471 -10.41 0.32 -3.87
CA LEU A 471 -11.77 0.21 -3.32
C LEU A 471 -11.83 0.69 -1.85
N ALA A 472 -10.87 0.30 -1.02
CA ALA A 472 -10.84 0.75 0.39
C ALA A 472 -10.63 2.26 0.52
N CYS A 473 -9.81 2.86 -0.35
CA CYS A 473 -9.59 4.31 -0.41
C CYS A 473 -10.84 5.05 -0.93
N ALA A 474 -11.48 4.54 -1.98
CA ALA A 474 -12.75 5.06 -2.49
C ALA A 474 -13.84 5.07 -1.40
N VAL A 475 -13.98 3.96 -0.69
CA VAL A 475 -14.91 3.84 0.44
C VAL A 475 -14.62 4.86 1.54
N HIS A 476 -13.36 5.14 1.83
CA HIS A 476 -13.00 6.20 2.77
C HIS A 476 -13.54 7.56 2.29
N ASN A 477 -13.33 7.91 1.03
CA ASN A 477 -13.82 9.17 0.45
C ASN A 477 -15.35 9.23 0.46
N PHE A 478 -16.04 8.18 -0.01
CA PHE A 478 -17.51 8.13 0.04
C PHE A 478 -18.07 8.28 1.45
N ARG A 479 -17.45 7.66 2.45
CA ARG A 479 -17.85 7.86 3.86
C ARG A 479 -17.71 9.31 4.31
N LYS A 480 -16.69 10.02 3.83
CA LYS A 480 -16.52 11.46 4.11
C LYS A 480 -17.60 12.29 3.45
N ILE A 481 -17.92 12.02 2.17
CA ILE A 481 -18.99 12.68 1.41
C ILE A 481 -20.32 12.45 2.10
N VAL A 482 -20.70 11.19 2.36
CA VAL A 482 -21.94 10.83 3.07
C VAL A 482 -22.05 11.54 4.42
N LYS A 483 -20.97 11.56 5.19
CA LYS A 483 -20.94 12.29 6.46
C LYS A 483 -21.12 13.81 6.27
N GLY A 484 -20.55 14.37 5.19
CA GLY A 484 -20.71 15.76 4.80
C GLY A 484 -22.17 16.10 4.50
N ILE A 485 -22.84 15.26 3.72
CA ILE A 485 -24.26 15.42 3.35
C ILE A 485 -25.15 15.29 4.60
N LEU A 486 -25.03 14.21 5.36
CA LEU A 486 -25.81 14.01 6.58
C LEU A 486 -25.54 15.08 7.65
N GLY A 487 -24.37 15.69 7.64
CA GLY A 487 -23.99 16.80 8.51
C GLY A 487 -24.34 18.19 7.99
N GLY A 488 -25.03 18.28 6.82
CA GLY A 488 -25.46 19.53 6.22
C GLY A 488 -24.33 20.44 5.71
N LYS A 489 -23.13 19.91 5.49
CA LYS A 489 -21.97 20.65 4.94
C LYS A 489 -21.92 20.60 3.41
N VAL A 490 -22.51 19.60 2.83
CA VAL A 490 -22.61 19.34 1.40
C VAL A 490 -24.06 19.10 1.11
N CYS A 491 -24.57 19.65 0.04
CA CYS A 491 -25.92 19.35 -0.48
C CYS A 491 -25.81 18.55 -1.78
N LEU A 492 -26.83 17.75 -2.02
CA LEU A 492 -27.04 17.03 -3.27
C LEU A 492 -28.26 17.69 -3.94
N GLU A 493 -28.01 18.58 -4.90
CA GLU A 493 -29.06 19.30 -5.63
C GLU A 493 -29.09 18.85 -7.08
N SER A 494 -30.26 18.36 -7.52
CA SER A 494 -30.48 17.92 -8.92
C SER A 494 -29.48 16.82 -9.39
N GLY A 495 -28.93 16.03 -8.47
CA GLY A 495 -27.94 14.98 -8.77
C GLY A 495 -26.49 15.48 -8.77
N GLU A 496 -26.21 16.74 -8.46
CA GLU A 496 -24.86 17.28 -8.32
C GLU A 496 -24.52 17.59 -6.86
N LEU A 497 -23.27 17.30 -6.48
CA LEU A 497 -22.74 17.61 -5.15
C LEU A 497 -22.23 19.04 -5.14
N ALA A 498 -22.67 19.83 -4.18
CA ALA A 498 -22.25 21.21 -4.00
C ALA A 498 -22.01 21.55 -2.53
N PRO A 499 -21.11 22.49 -2.20
CA PRO A 499 -20.98 23.01 -0.84
C PRO A 499 -22.29 23.68 -0.41
N THR A 500 -22.73 23.40 0.83
CA THR A 500 -23.88 24.14 1.37
C THR A 500 -23.49 25.61 1.58
N VAL A 501 -24.14 26.52 0.87
CA VAL A 501 -23.97 27.96 1.10
C VAL A 501 -24.66 28.31 2.41
N VAL A 502 -23.88 28.64 3.44
CA VAL A 502 -24.34 29.07 4.76
C VAL A 502 -24.62 30.57 4.74
#